data_07ad8c323b05d2a15fb1424e7a4b9c1f
#
_entry.id   07ad8c323b05d2a15fb1424e7a4b9c1f
#
_cell.length_a   1.000
_cell.length_b   1.000
_cell.length_c   1.000
_cell.angle_alpha   90.00
_cell.angle_beta   90.00
_cell.angle_gamma   90.00
#
_symmetry.space_group_name_H-M   'P 1'
#
loop_
_entity.id
_entity.type
_entity.pdbx_description
1 polymer ?
#
loop_
_entity_poly.entity_id
_entity_poly.type
_entity_poly.pdbx_seq_one_letter_code
_entity_poly.pdbx_strand_id
1 'polypeptide(L)'
;MFTGIIEELGTVERVGAGRITVRAQRVLEGTRLGDSIAVNGVCLTVTHLTGAGFTADVMPETLRRSSLGQLRPGSRVNLERAMVADGRFGGHIVSGHIDGMGQILALRDEGNAVWITIAAPPELLRGIVEKGSVAIDGVSLTVAAVTDQDFSVSIIPHTGGQTALLHRRPGEQVNLETDIIGKYVFRLLAPERAPKGGITREFLTEYGF
;
A
#
# COMPACT_ATOMS: atom_id res chain seq x y z
N MET A 1 4.76 -5.47 -10.22
CA MET A 1 5.16 -6.13 -8.97
C MET A 1 6.32 -5.35 -8.38
N PHE A 2 6.34 -5.20 -7.08
CA PHE A 2 7.31 -4.43 -6.31
C PHE A 2 7.79 -5.27 -5.13
N THR A 3 8.78 -4.78 -4.40
CA THR A 3 9.35 -5.46 -3.24
C THR A 3 9.06 -4.74 -1.91
N GLY A 4 8.62 -3.49 -1.99
CA GLY A 4 8.47 -2.60 -0.85
C GLY A 4 9.80 -2.00 -0.36
N ILE A 5 10.83 -2.05 -1.17
CA ILE A 5 12.11 -1.38 -0.92
C ILE A 5 12.13 -0.07 -1.69
N ILE A 6 12.01 1.01 -0.97
CA ILE A 6 11.94 2.35 -1.57
C ILE A 6 13.28 2.71 -2.18
N GLU A 7 13.26 3.14 -3.43
CA GLU A 7 14.44 3.55 -4.15
C GLU A 7 14.73 5.05 -4.00
N GLU A 8 13.67 5.86 -3.88
CA GLU A 8 13.79 7.32 -3.88
C GLU A 8 12.60 7.99 -3.17
N LEU A 9 12.86 9.12 -2.54
CA LEU A 9 11.83 10.09 -2.11
C LEU A 9 11.60 11.12 -3.21
N GLY A 10 10.47 10.98 -3.93
CA GLY A 10 10.04 11.96 -4.91
C GLY A 10 9.29 13.14 -4.28
N THR A 11 9.05 14.16 -5.10
CA THR A 11 8.23 15.31 -4.73
C THR A 11 7.12 15.52 -5.76
N VAL A 12 5.89 15.60 -5.29
CA VAL A 12 4.74 15.88 -6.15
C VAL A 12 4.83 17.31 -6.68
N GLU A 13 4.76 17.49 -8.00
CA GLU A 13 4.70 18.80 -8.65
C GLU A 13 3.28 19.20 -8.97
N ARG A 14 2.44 18.25 -9.39
CA ARG A 14 1.05 18.48 -9.77
C ARG A 14 0.19 17.28 -9.51
N VAL A 15 -1.02 17.50 -9.01
CA VAL A 15 -2.11 16.51 -8.93
C VAL A 15 -3.37 17.15 -9.47
N GLY A 16 -4.07 16.48 -10.37
CA GLY A 16 -5.34 16.95 -10.91
C GLY A 16 -5.62 16.43 -12.30
N ALA A 17 -6.85 16.58 -12.75
CA ALA A 17 -7.32 16.11 -14.07
C ALA A 17 -6.98 14.63 -14.36
N GLY A 18 -7.04 13.76 -13.32
CA GLY A 18 -6.72 12.33 -13.47
C GLY A 18 -5.23 12.04 -13.67
N ARG A 19 -4.34 12.95 -13.27
CA ARG A 19 -2.88 12.81 -13.42
C ARG A 19 -2.13 13.23 -12.19
N ILE A 20 -0.98 12.59 -11.98
CA ILE A 20 0.04 13.02 -11.01
C ILE A 20 1.38 13.22 -11.73
N THR A 21 2.04 14.34 -11.45
CA THR A 21 3.41 14.63 -11.91
C THR A 21 4.32 14.64 -10.70
N VAL A 22 5.38 13.85 -10.74
CA VAL A 22 6.33 13.67 -9.64
C VAL A 22 7.73 13.98 -10.14
N ARG A 23 8.42 14.85 -9.41
CA ARG A 23 9.85 15.10 -9.60
C ARG A 23 10.63 13.97 -8.96
N ALA A 24 11.54 13.37 -9.73
CA ALA A 24 12.35 12.23 -9.35
C ALA A 24 13.65 12.22 -10.17
N GLN A 25 14.58 11.37 -9.79
CA GLN A 25 15.85 11.16 -10.50
C GLN A 25 16.16 9.67 -10.65
N ARG A 26 16.37 8.97 -9.55
CA ARG A 26 16.83 7.57 -9.53
C ARG A 26 15.84 6.62 -10.21
N VAL A 27 14.54 6.76 -9.93
CA VAL A 27 13.51 5.90 -10.54
C VAL A 27 13.30 6.18 -12.04
N LEU A 28 13.93 7.23 -12.60
CA LEU A 28 13.89 7.50 -14.05
C LEU A 28 14.93 6.68 -14.81
N GLU A 29 15.98 6.20 -14.13
CA GLU A 29 17.07 5.44 -14.75
C GLU A 29 16.52 4.13 -15.36
N GLY A 30 16.58 4.02 -16.69
CA GLY A 30 16.07 2.86 -17.42
C GLY A 30 14.55 2.76 -17.53
N THR A 31 13.78 3.62 -16.87
CA THR A 31 12.32 3.67 -16.98
C THR A 31 11.90 4.14 -18.36
N ARG A 32 10.87 3.51 -18.91
CA ARG A 32 10.28 3.81 -20.22
C ARG A 32 8.80 4.15 -20.08
N LEU A 33 8.23 4.75 -21.12
CA LEU A 33 6.77 4.93 -21.19
C LEU A 33 6.08 3.57 -21.16
N GLY A 34 5.04 3.45 -20.33
CA GLY A 34 4.32 2.21 -20.08
C GLY A 34 4.85 1.38 -18.89
N ASP A 35 6.04 1.71 -18.37
CA ASP A 35 6.53 1.05 -17.16
C ASP A 35 5.73 1.48 -15.94
N SER A 36 5.76 0.65 -14.90
CA SER A 36 5.09 0.94 -13.63
C SER A 36 6.08 1.46 -12.59
N ILE A 37 5.67 2.54 -11.91
CA ILE A 37 6.32 3.06 -10.70
C ILE A 37 5.29 3.06 -9.58
N ALA A 38 5.63 2.52 -8.41
CA ALA A 38 4.83 2.65 -7.21
C ALA A 38 5.05 4.05 -6.60
N VAL A 39 3.94 4.76 -6.35
CA VAL A 39 3.92 6.07 -5.67
C VAL A 39 3.17 5.89 -4.37
N ASN A 40 3.83 5.99 -3.22
CA ASN A 40 3.30 5.59 -1.92
C ASN A 40 2.62 4.22 -1.97
N GLY A 41 3.26 3.26 -2.63
CA GLY A 41 2.74 1.90 -2.80
C GLY A 41 1.68 1.72 -3.87
N VAL A 42 1.17 2.78 -4.48
CA VAL A 42 0.17 2.68 -5.56
C VAL A 42 0.88 2.48 -6.89
N CYS A 43 0.61 1.37 -7.57
CA CYS A 43 1.12 1.08 -8.91
C CYS A 43 0.54 2.06 -9.93
N LEU A 44 1.38 2.86 -10.56
CA LEU A 44 0.99 3.83 -11.60
C LEU A 44 1.81 3.59 -12.86
N THR A 45 1.13 3.70 -14.02
CA THR A 45 1.78 3.58 -15.32
C THR A 45 2.31 4.93 -15.78
N VAL A 46 3.58 4.98 -16.14
CA VAL A 46 4.25 6.18 -16.64
C VAL A 46 3.74 6.52 -18.03
N THR A 47 3.14 7.70 -18.18
CA THR A 47 2.58 8.21 -19.44
C THR A 47 3.42 9.32 -20.06
N HIS A 48 4.28 9.96 -19.27
CA HIS A 48 5.21 10.98 -19.76
C HIS A 48 6.48 10.97 -18.90
N LEU A 49 7.64 11.15 -19.53
CA LEU A 49 8.95 11.23 -18.90
C LEU A 49 9.63 12.54 -19.28
N THR A 50 10.32 13.13 -18.30
CA THR A 50 11.25 14.24 -18.49
C THR A 50 12.58 13.92 -17.82
N GLY A 51 13.61 14.72 -18.04
CA GLY A 51 14.89 14.56 -17.32
C GLY A 51 14.81 14.87 -15.81
N ALA A 52 13.67 15.35 -15.30
CA ALA A 52 13.48 15.78 -13.93
C ALA A 52 12.30 15.08 -13.22
N GLY A 53 11.55 14.20 -13.92
CA GLY A 53 10.40 13.54 -13.32
C GLY A 53 9.55 12.79 -14.35
N PHE A 54 8.43 12.27 -13.84
CA PHE A 54 7.46 11.55 -14.66
C PHE A 54 6.03 11.99 -14.36
N THR A 55 5.14 11.72 -15.32
CA THR A 55 3.69 11.86 -15.13
C THR A 55 3.04 10.49 -15.31
N ALA A 56 2.06 10.20 -14.48
CA ALA A 56 1.23 9.00 -14.57
C ALA A 56 -0.25 9.36 -14.53
N ASP A 57 -1.07 8.59 -15.25
CA ASP A 57 -2.52 8.71 -15.16
C ASP A 57 -3.03 8.00 -13.88
N VAL A 58 -4.01 8.59 -13.22
CA VAL A 58 -4.59 8.08 -11.98
C VAL A 58 -6.11 8.03 -12.11
N MET A 59 -6.69 6.85 -11.95
CA MET A 59 -8.13 6.68 -12.00
C MET A 59 -8.82 7.36 -10.79
N PRO A 60 -10.05 7.89 -10.97
CA PRO A 60 -10.80 8.47 -9.85
C PRO A 60 -10.98 7.52 -8.66
N GLU A 61 -11.15 6.23 -8.91
CA GLU A 61 -11.26 5.20 -7.87
C GLU A 61 -9.96 5.10 -7.05
N THR A 62 -8.81 5.14 -7.70
CA THR A 62 -7.50 5.13 -7.04
C THR A 62 -7.31 6.33 -6.12
N LEU A 63 -7.73 7.53 -6.57
CA LEU A 63 -7.68 8.74 -5.75
C LEU A 63 -8.62 8.66 -4.52
N ARG A 64 -9.78 8.00 -4.66
CA ARG A 64 -10.74 7.83 -3.54
C ARG A 64 -10.26 6.81 -2.52
N ARG A 65 -9.62 5.73 -2.97
CA ARG A 65 -9.23 4.59 -2.12
C ARG A 65 -7.81 4.66 -1.57
N SER A 66 -7.05 5.68 -1.94
CA SER A 66 -5.66 5.83 -1.49
C SER A 66 -5.35 7.23 -1.00
N SER A 67 -4.24 7.36 -0.29
CA SER A 67 -3.72 8.65 0.16
C SER A 67 -3.33 9.59 -0.99
N LEU A 68 -3.28 9.10 -2.24
CA LEU A 68 -2.96 9.93 -3.41
C LEU A 68 -3.95 11.08 -3.61
N GLY A 69 -5.22 10.90 -3.24
CA GLY A 69 -6.24 11.96 -3.30
C GLY A 69 -5.99 13.15 -2.37
N GLN A 70 -5.11 13.00 -1.38
CA GLN A 70 -4.75 14.03 -0.39
C GLN A 70 -3.44 14.74 -0.73
N LEU A 71 -2.69 14.24 -1.73
CA LEU A 71 -1.42 14.83 -2.13
C LEU A 71 -1.61 16.23 -2.72
N ARG A 72 -0.60 17.07 -2.49
CA ARG A 72 -0.54 18.45 -2.97
C ARG A 72 0.85 18.71 -3.57
N PRO A 73 1.02 19.73 -4.41
CA PRO A 73 2.35 20.17 -4.81
C PRO A 73 3.25 20.36 -3.59
N GLY A 74 4.46 19.79 -3.64
CA GLY A 74 5.42 19.77 -2.52
C GLY A 74 5.31 18.53 -1.61
N SER A 75 4.26 17.70 -1.72
CA SER A 75 4.16 16.44 -0.95
C SER A 75 5.33 15.51 -1.30
N ARG A 76 5.94 14.91 -0.27
CA ARG A 76 6.93 13.83 -0.46
C ARG A 76 6.24 12.50 -0.64
N VAL A 77 6.75 11.69 -1.55
CA VAL A 77 6.21 10.35 -1.86
C VAL A 77 7.32 9.33 -1.99
N ASN A 78 7.07 8.12 -1.49
CA ASN A 78 7.93 6.97 -1.67
C ASN A 78 7.81 6.48 -3.11
N LEU A 79 8.95 6.20 -3.75
CA LEU A 79 9.01 5.71 -5.13
C LEU A 79 9.78 4.40 -5.22
N GLU A 80 9.24 3.46 -5.98
CA GLU A 80 9.87 2.19 -6.32
C GLU A 80 9.50 1.82 -7.76
N ARG A 81 10.48 1.44 -8.59
CA ARG A 81 10.22 0.89 -9.93
C ARG A 81 9.69 -0.54 -9.82
N ALA A 82 8.90 -0.97 -10.79
CA ALA A 82 8.57 -2.38 -10.91
C ALA A 82 9.85 -3.22 -11.00
N MET A 83 9.90 -4.30 -10.21
CA MET A 83 11.07 -5.18 -10.19
C MET A 83 11.31 -5.86 -11.54
N VAL A 84 12.56 -6.04 -11.91
CA VAL A 84 12.98 -6.86 -13.05
C VAL A 84 13.03 -8.33 -12.65
N ALA A 85 12.87 -9.25 -13.62
CA ALA A 85 12.74 -10.68 -13.36
C ALA A 85 13.96 -11.33 -12.70
N ASP A 86 15.15 -10.76 -12.92
CA ASP A 86 16.43 -11.18 -12.35
C ASP A 86 16.89 -10.30 -11.17
N GLY A 87 16.00 -9.41 -10.68
CA GLY A 87 16.26 -8.51 -9.58
C GLY A 87 16.29 -9.21 -8.22
N ARG A 88 16.88 -8.53 -7.22
CA ARG A 88 16.84 -8.99 -5.82
C ARG A 88 15.46 -8.75 -5.22
N PHE A 89 15.02 -9.72 -4.43
CA PHE A 89 13.78 -9.64 -3.67
C PHE A 89 14.11 -9.27 -2.22
N GLY A 90 14.16 -7.97 -1.92
CA GLY A 90 14.65 -7.46 -0.63
C GLY A 90 13.60 -7.31 0.47
N GLY A 91 12.30 -7.32 0.12
CA GLY A 91 11.17 -7.18 1.05
C GLY A 91 10.21 -8.36 0.96
N HIS A 92 8.91 -8.07 0.65
CA HIS A 92 7.91 -9.09 0.38
C HIS A 92 7.19 -8.80 -0.94
N ILE A 93 6.27 -9.67 -1.38
CA ILE A 93 5.53 -9.46 -2.63
C ILE A 93 4.55 -8.32 -2.46
N VAL A 94 4.86 -7.16 -3.07
CA VAL A 94 3.99 -5.99 -3.11
C VAL A 94 3.44 -5.83 -4.52
N SER A 95 2.11 -5.82 -4.65
CA SER A 95 1.46 -5.72 -5.95
C SER A 95 1.31 -4.27 -6.43
N GLY A 96 1.28 -3.33 -5.47
CA GLY A 96 0.95 -1.93 -5.71
C GLY A 96 -0.56 -1.67 -5.76
N HIS A 97 -1.36 -2.61 -5.26
CA HIS A 97 -2.81 -2.51 -5.21
C HIS A 97 -3.27 -2.37 -3.76
N ILE A 98 -3.51 -1.12 -3.38
CA ILE A 98 -3.85 -0.74 -2.01
C ILE A 98 -5.17 -1.38 -1.59
N ASP A 99 -5.16 -2.04 -0.43
CA ASP A 99 -6.35 -2.64 0.16
C ASP A 99 -7.24 -1.60 0.87
N GLY A 100 -6.59 -0.58 1.44
CA GLY A 100 -7.24 0.51 2.14
C GLY A 100 -6.25 1.47 2.76
N MET A 101 -6.75 2.37 3.59
CA MET A 101 -5.92 3.35 4.31
C MET A 101 -5.95 3.06 5.80
N GLY A 102 -4.82 3.29 6.47
CA GLY A 102 -4.70 3.36 7.91
C GLY A 102 -4.43 4.79 8.37
N GLN A 103 -4.66 5.07 9.64
CA GLN A 103 -4.35 6.35 10.25
C GLN A 103 -3.22 6.20 11.26
N ILE A 104 -2.19 7.01 11.14
CA ILE A 104 -1.12 7.07 12.13
C ILE A 104 -1.70 7.60 13.45
N LEU A 105 -1.61 6.81 14.51
CA LEU A 105 -2.03 7.20 15.86
C LEU A 105 -0.88 7.84 16.65
N ALA A 106 0.30 7.26 16.55
CA ALA A 106 1.46 7.72 17.31
C ALA A 106 2.78 7.36 16.60
N LEU A 107 3.80 8.19 16.85
CA LEU A 107 5.21 7.87 16.63
C LEU A 107 5.90 7.96 18.00
N ARG A 108 6.66 6.93 18.37
CA ARG A 108 7.36 6.84 19.66
C ARG A 108 8.79 6.36 19.44
N ASP A 109 9.73 7.16 19.91
CA ASP A 109 11.14 6.77 19.88
C ASP A 109 11.42 5.65 20.89
N GLU A 110 12.20 4.64 20.47
CA GLU A 110 12.65 3.54 21.33
C GLU A 110 14.06 3.12 20.92
N GLY A 111 15.03 3.50 21.69
CA GLY A 111 16.44 3.26 21.41
C GLY A 111 16.86 3.91 20.10
N ASN A 112 17.26 3.10 19.12
CA ASN A 112 17.63 3.56 17.77
C ASN A 112 16.49 3.43 16.76
N ALA A 113 15.29 3.07 17.18
CA ALA A 113 14.15 2.86 16.29
C ALA A 113 12.99 3.78 16.63
N VAL A 114 12.08 3.98 15.67
CA VAL A 114 10.82 4.70 15.87
C VAL A 114 9.68 3.71 15.66
N TRP A 115 8.85 3.55 16.68
CA TRP A 115 7.61 2.80 16.59
C TRP A 115 6.52 3.68 15.99
N ILE A 116 5.82 3.14 15.00
CA ILE A 116 4.64 3.77 14.42
C ILE A 116 3.44 2.87 14.69
N THR A 117 2.44 3.41 15.38
CA THR A 117 1.16 2.75 15.61
C THR A 117 0.13 3.27 14.60
N ILE A 118 -0.57 2.37 13.93
CA ILE A 118 -1.49 2.68 12.83
C ILE A 118 -2.83 1.98 13.09
N ALA A 119 -3.90 2.79 13.22
CA ALA A 119 -5.26 2.27 13.21
C ALA A 119 -5.65 1.83 11.79
N ALA A 120 -6.32 0.71 11.68
CA ALA A 120 -6.80 0.20 10.41
C ALA A 120 -8.18 -0.45 10.56
N PRO A 121 -8.98 -0.50 9.48
CA PRO A 121 -10.27 -1.20 9.49
C PRO A 121 -10.10 -2.69 9.85
N PRO A 122 -11.09 -3.30 10.56
CA PRO A 122 -11.00 -4.70 11.01
C PRO A 122 -10.76 -5.70 9.87
N GLU A 123 -11.28 -5.42 8.69
CA GLU A 123 -11.07 -6.25 7.49
C GLU A 123 -9.61 -6.27 7.04
N LEU A 124 -8.85 -5.19 7.23
CA LEU A 124 -7.42 -5.14 6.95
C LEU A 124 -6.61 -5.80 8.07
N LEU A 125 -6.97 -5.54 9.34
CA LEU A 125 -6.28 -6.10 10.51
C LEU A 125 -6.29 -7.63 10.50
N ARG A 126 -7.35 -8.27 9.97
CA ARG A 126 -7.39 -9.73 9.79
C ARG A 126 -6.28 -10.26 8.88
N GLY A 127 -5.81 -9.47 7.94
CA GLY A 127 -4.71 -9.81 7.02
C GLY A 127 -3.33 -9.45 7.56
N ILE A 128 -3.24 -8.79 8.72
CA ILE A 128 -2.00 -8.34 9.34
C ILE A 128 -1.71 -9.25 10.54
N VAL A 129 -0.55 -9.91 10.53
CA VAL A 129 -0.17 -10.85 11.58
C VAL A 129 1.15 -10.42 12.22
N GLU A 130 1.29 -10.63 13.53
CA GLU A 130 2.54 -10.33 14.23
C GLU A 130 3.70 -11.12 13.60
N LYS A 131 4.85 -10.44 13.40
CA LYS A 131 6.04 -10.93 12.69
C LYS A 131 5.82 -11.21 11.19
N GLY A 132 4.62 -10.94 10.65
CA GLY A 132 4.37 -10.92 9.21
C GLY A 132 4.83 -9.62 8.55
N SER A 133 4.61 -9.52 7.25
CA SER A 133 4.93 -8.33 6.45
C SER A 133 3.68 -7.54 6.10
N VAL A 134 3.82 -6.23 6.04
CA VAL A 134 2.80 -5.29 5.55
C VAL A 134 3.50 -4.19 4.77
N ALA A 135 2.88 -3.71 3.68
CA ALA A 135 3.37 -2.53 2.99
C ALA A 135 2.61 -1.27 3.47
N ILE A 136 3.35 -0.27 3.95
CA ILE A 136 2.84 1.01 4.43
C ILE A 136 3.39 2.12 3.54
N ASP A 137 2.53 2.85 2.81
CA ASP A 137 2.95 3.76 1.75
C ASP A 137 4.03 3.12 0.83
N GLY A 138 3.87 1.83 0.53
CA GLY A 138 4.79 1.04 -0.30
C GLY A 138 6.02 0.51 0.41
N VAL A 139 6.27 0.84 1.66
CA VAL A 139 7.42 0.36 2.44
C VAL A 139 7.12 -1.01 3.04
N SER A 140 7.90 -2.02 2.71
CA SER A 140 7.84 -3.36 3.32
C SER A 140 8.34 -3.31 4.77
N LEU A 141 7.48 -3.61 5.72
CA LEU A 141 7.79 -3.56 7.14
C LEU A 141 7.31 -4.82 7.87
N THR A 142 8.05 -5.20 8.88
CA THR A 142 7.66 -6.28 9.79
C THR A 142 6.70 -5.76 10.84
N VAL A 143 5.58 -6.44 11.03
CA VAL A 143 4.61 -6.15 12.09
C VAL A 143 5.20 -6.52 13.45
N ALA A 144 5.32 -5.54 14.35
CA ALA A 144 5.86 -5.73 15.68
C ALA A 144 4.78 -6.14 16.72
N ALA A 145 3.57 -5.61 16.56
CA ALA A 145 2.40 -5.96 17.36
C ALA A 145 1.12 -5.70 16.58
N VAL A 146 0.04 -6.40 16.90
CA VAL A 146 -1.28 -6.21 16.30
C VAL A 146 -2.35 -6.39 17.37
N THR A 147 -3.39 -5.55 17.33
CA THR A 147 -4.60 -5.60 18.17
C THR A 147 -5.84 -5.68 17.27
N ASP A 148 -7.02 -5.64 17.86
CA ASP A 148 -8.29 -5.59 17.10
C ASP A 148 -8.58 -4.21 16.47
N GLN A 149 -7.80 -3.17 16.78
CA GLN A 149 -8.03 -1.79 16.35
C GLN A 149 -6.85 -1.18 15.60
N ASP A 150 -5.64 -1.66 15.85
CA ASP A 150 -4.40 -1.10 15.32
C ASP A 150 -3.30 -2.16 15.21
N PHE A 151 -2.22 -1.77 14.55
CA PHE A 151 -0.97 -2.51 14.56
C PHE A 151 0.21 -1.54 14.66
N SER A 152 1.37 -2.08 15.05
CA SER A 152 2.59 -1.29 15.18
C SER A 152 3.74 -1.92 14.39
N VAL A 153 4.58 -1.05 13.83
CA VAL A 153 5.83 -1.40 13.17
C VAL A 153 6.97 -0.63 13.82
N SER A 154 8.18 -1.16 13.74
CA SER A 154 9.39 -0.50 14.24
C SER A 154 10.29 -0.15 13.06
N ILE A 155 10.63 1.12 12.91
CA ILE A 155 11.42 1.65 11.80
C ILE A 155 12.83 1.97 12.27
N ILE A 156 13.84 1.36 11.65
CA ILE A 156 15.25 1.66 11.91
C ILE A 156 15.67 2.96 11.20
N PRO A 157 16.72 3.67 11.66
CA PRO A 157 17.13 4.96 11.11
C PRO A 157 17.36 4.96 9.59
N HIS A 158 17.94 3.90 9.06
CA HIS A 158 18.17 3.76 7.63
C HIS A 158 16.86 3.84 6.82
N THR A 159 15.86 3.05 7.20
CA THR A 159 14.54 3.06 6.55
C THR A 159 13.83 4.40 6.72
N GLY A 160 13.95 5.00 7.92
CA GLY A 160 13.36 6.31 8.21
C GLY A 160 13.94 7.42 7.34
N GLY A 161 15.25 7.40 7.10
CA GLY A 161 15.91 8.39 6.24
C GLY A 161 15.64 8.22 4.74
N GLN A 162 15.25 7.02 4.30
CA GLN A 162 14.99 6.70 2.90
C GLN A 162 13.50 6.75 2.51
N THR A 163 12.61 6.98 3.49
CA THR A 163 11.16 6.93 3.27
C THR A 163 10.44 8.17 3.84
N ALA A 164 9.22 8.40 3.35
CA ALA A 164 8.38 9.50 3.84
C ALA A 164 7.76 9.22 5.23
N LEU A 165 7.88 7.99 5.78
CA LEU A 165 7.12 7.57 6.96
C LEU A 165 7.44 8.38 8.22
N LEU A 166 8.72 8.70 8.48
CA LEU A 166 9.10 9.51 9.64
C LEU A 166 8.81 11.01 9.46
N HIS A 167 8.39 11.45 8.27
CA HIS A 167 7.90 12.80 8.03
C HIS A 167 6.39 12.94 8.26
N ARG A 168 5.70 11.82 8.48
CA ARG A 168 4.28 11.78 8.79
C ARG A 168 4.01 12.20 10.24
N ARG A 169 2.77 12.63 10.49
CA ARG A 169 2.30 13.04 11.81
C ARG A 169 1.10 12.21 12.25
N PRO A 170 0.86 12.08 13.57
CA PRO A 170 -0.39 11.53 14.06
C PRO A 170 -1.60 12.21 13.42
N GLY A 171 -2.60 11.42 13.02
CA GLY A 171 -3.78 11.85 12.29
C GLY A 171 -3.66 11.74 10.76
N GLU A 172 -2.45 11.65 10.19
CA GLU A 172 -2.28 11.47 8.74
C GLU A 172 -2.59 10.05 8.30
N GLN A 173 -3.09 9.92 7.08
CA GLN A 173 -3.41 8.63 6.47
C GLN A 173 -2.24 8.09 5.65
N VAL A 174 -2.10 6.77 5.67
CA VAL A 174 -1.12 6.00 4.89
C VAL A 174 -1.83 4.90 4.11
N ASN A 175 -1.31 4.56 2.95
CA ASN A 175 -1.78 3.42 2.17
C ASN A 175 -1.34 2.12 2.82
N LEU A 176 -2.23 1.14 2.87
CA LEU A 176 -1.95 -0.20 3.39
C LEU A 176 -2.17 -1.25 2.30
N GLU A 177 -1.21 -2.13 2.14
CA GLU A 177 -1.33 -3.35 1.36
C GLU A 177 -0.88 -4.52 2.23
N THR A 178 -1.78 -5.48 2.46
CA THR A 178 -1.50 -6.72 3.18
C THR A 178 -0.80 -7.71 2.27
N ASP A 179 -0.06 -8.67 2.84
CA ASP A 179 0.65 -9.68 2.07
C ASP A 179 -0.32 -10.46 1.17
N ILE A 180 -0.02 -10.51 -0.13
CA ILE A 180 -0.84 -11.18 -1.14
C ILE A 180 -1.03 -12.67 -0.85
N ILE A 181 -0.05 -13.32 -0.22
CA ILE A 181 -0.15 -14.74 0.17
C ILE A 181 -1.27 -14.92 1.18
N GLY A 182 -1.37 -14.04 2.18
CA GLY A 182 -2.46 -14.03 3.15
C GLY A 182 -3.83 -13.92 2.48
N LYS A 183 -3.97 -13.04 1.48
CA LYS A 183 -5.24 -12.85 0.74
C LYS A 183 -5.69 -14.14 0.04
N TYR A 184 -4.78 -14.86 -0.60
CA TYR A 184 -5.10 -16.14 -1.23
C TYR A 184 -5.44 -17.22 -0.19
N VAL A 185 -4.70 -17.30 0.91
CA VAL A 185 -5.00 -18.23 2.01
C VAL A 185 -6.40 -17.96 2.57
N PHE A 186 -6.75 -16.73 2.88
CA PHE A 186 -8.09 -16.38 3.33
C PHE A 186 -9.17 -16.73 2.30
N ARG A 187 -8.91 -16.50 1.01
CA ARG A 187 -9.85 -16.83 -0.06
C ARG A 187 -10.10 -18.32 -0.16
N LEU A 188 -9.07 -19.14 -0.02
CA LEU A 188 -9.15 -20.60 -0.11
C LEU A 188 -9.80 -21.23 1.13
N LEU A 189 -9.57 -20.64 2.32
CA LEU A 189 -10.15 -21.10 3.58
C LEU A 189 -11.56 -20.53 3.83
N ALA A 190 -12.00 -19.55 3.05
CA ALA A 190 -13.36 -19.03 3.16
C ALA A 190 -14.36 -20.16 2.90
N PRO A 191 -15.35 -20.38 3.78
CA PRO A 191 -16.37 -21.41 3.56
C PRO A 191 -17.02 -21.15 2.19
N GLU A 192 -17.17 -22.22 1.39
CA GLU A 192 -17.92 -22.15 0.14
C GLU A 192 -19.27 -21.51 0.46
N ARG A 193 -19.60 -20.43 -0.25
CA ARG A 193 -20.95 -19.88 -0.14
C ARG A 193 -21.89 -21.00 -0.54
N ALA A 194 -22.71 -21.46 0.42
CA ALA A 194 -23.77 -22.39 0.11
C ALA A 194 -24.48 -21.92 -1.16
N PRO A 195 -24.70 -22.78 -2.15
CA PRO A 195 -25.38 -22.38 -3.37
C PRO A 195 -26.66 -21.66 -3.01
N LYS A 196 -26.84 -20.43 -3.50
CA LYS A 196 -28.11 -19.70 -3.37
C LYS A 196 -29.15 -20.53 -4.11
N GLY A 197 -29.98 -21.28 -3.36
CA GLY A 197 -31.01 -22.10 -3.95
C GLY A 197 -31.07 -23.55 -3.42
N GLY A 198 -30.54 -23.83 -2.25
CA GLY A 198 -30.89 -25.07 -1.55
C GLY A 198 -32.38 -25.10 -1.25
N ILE A 199 -33.03 -26.27 -1.46
CA ILE A 199 -34.42 -26.49 -1.04
C ILE A 199 -34.49 -26.26 0.47
N THR A 200 -35.11 -25.16 0.88
CA THR A 200 -35.34 -24.83 2.30
C THR A 200 -36.69 -25.37 2.74
N ARG A 201 -36.88 -25.51 4.04
CA ARG A 201 -38.16 -25.94 4.59
C ARG A 201 -39.29 -24.97 4.22
N GLU A 202 -38.98 -23.67 4.12
CA GLU A 202 -39.90 -22.63 3.69
C GLU A 202 -40.28 -22.78 2.21
N PHE A 203 -39.27 -23.07 1.32
CA PHE A 203 -39.52 -23.36 -0.08
C PHE A 203 -40.43 -24.59 -0.24
N LEU A 204 -40.20 -25.68 0.50
CA LEU A 204 -41.08 -26.86 0.45
C LEU A 204 -42.51 -26.52 0.91
N THR A 205 -42.67 -25.78 1.99
CA THR A 205 -43.98 -25.37 2.49
C THR A 205 -44.72 -24.47 1.50
N GLU A 206 -44.02 -23.55 0.81
CA GLU A 206 -44.61 -22.65 -0.20
C GLU A 206 -45.11 -23.42 -1.43
N TYR A 207 -44.46 -24.51 -1.78
CA TYR A 207 -44.82 -25.37 -2.92
C TYR A 207 -45.60 -26.63 -2.52
N GLY A 208 -46.12 -26.73 -1.27
CA GLY A 208 -47.05 -27.75 -0.83
C GLY A 208 -46.45 -29.09 -0.45
N PHE A 209 -45.18 -29.11 -0.03
CA PHE A 209 -44.46 -30.27 0.48
C PHE A 209 -44.14 -30.14 1.97
#